data_01272a816f15f4c9015ca39a82e6a2b7
#
_entry.id   01272a816f15f4c9015ca39a82e6a2b7
#
_cell.length_a   1.000
_cell.length_b   1.000
_cell.length_c   1.000
_cell.angle_alpha   90.00
_cell.angle_beta   90.00
_cell.angle_gamma   90.00
#
_symmetry.space_group_name_H-M   'P 1'
#
loop_
_entity.id
_entity.type
_entity.pdbx_description
1 polymer ?
#
loop_
_entity_poly.entity_id
_entity_poly.type
_entity_poly.pdbx_seq_one_letter_code
_entity_poly.pdbx_strand_id
1 'polypeptide(L)'
;MSDGRTVRAYEVGPPDVPLVIGIHGTPSTGLSHIVNYVATAPIFCRLVAFDRPGYGGSTPSPGRKVSDVAPVVEAVLDHLAVDRAAVYGHSGGGMLALATAALLPKRILRVACSAGNGPNSSSDGFDYTKGQSRLMREEIIEARKGPQASREFYREVTARLRDPEIKRQLFSANDLRVERLLAPLVDQIARRLALADTTYSEEDAYVDDAQSWASPWGFDLGSITVPTRFFHGLEDMMVSRRHSEWMKSQVPNSGLELFPHYGHDLAQLVPHILAWLVSDSLPTQHRANKEDKLSETRLDRNCFAQTVDLAP
;
A
#
# COMPACT_ATOMS: atom_id res chain seq x y z
N MET A 1 -20.29 1.72 5.13
CA MET A 1 -20.51 1.73 3.65
C MET A 1 -22.00 1.50 3.35
N SER A 2 -22.51 2.00 2.22
CA SER A 2 -23.94 1.85 1.84
C SER A 2 -24.42 0.40 1.70
N ASP A 3 -23.53 -0.55 1.59
CA ASP A 3 -23.81 -1.99 1.49
C ASP A 3 -23.74 -2.74 2.83
N GLY A 4 -23.63 -2.02 3.94
CA GLY A 4 -23.58 -2.59 5.30
C GLY A 4 -22.20 -3.07 5.74
N ARG A 5 -21.15 -2.96 4.90
CA ARG A 5 -19.79 -3.30 5.29
C ARG A 5 -19.16 -2.20 6.15
N THR A 6 -18.31 -2.60 7.08
CA THR A 6 -17.48 -1.71 7.88
C THR A 6 -16.07 -1.64 7.28
N VAL A 7 -15.48 -0.45 7.23
CA VAL A 7 -14.07 -0.22 6.90
C VAL A 7 -13.39 0.39 8.12
N ARG A 8 -12.39 -0.29 8.65
CA ARG A 8 -11.53 0.25 9.70
C ARG A 8 -10.43 1.10 9.06
N ALA A 9 -10.28 2.31 9.52
CA ALA A 9 -9.21 3.21 9.10
C ALA A 9 -8.42 3.73 10.31
N TYR A 10 -7.22 4.17 10.03
CA TYR A 10 -6.28 4.77 10.98
C TYR A 10 -5.88 6.13 10.45
N GLU A 11 -5.80 7.11 11.32
CA GLU A 11 -5.51 8.48 10.96
C GLU A 11 -4.38 9.05 11.79
N VAL A 12 -3.50 9.83 11.17
CA VAL A 12 -2.46 10.62 11.81
C VAL A 12 -2.25 11.93 11.09
N GLY A 13 -1.99 12.97 11.84
CA GLY A 13 -1.76 14.34 11.35
C GLY A 13 -2.94 15.28 11.58
N PRO A 14 -2.71 16.61 11.50
CA PRO A 14 -3.75 17.61 11.71
C PRO A 14 -4.83 17.55 10.61
N PRO A 15 -6.08 17.92 10.91
CA PRO A 15 -7.19 17.84 9.94
C PRO A 15 -7.12 18.90 8.84
N ASP A 16 -6.38 19.98 9.05
CA ASP A 16 -6.29 21.18 8.18
C ASP A 16 -5.12 21.15 7.19
N VAL A 17 -4.37 20.02 7.15
CA VAL A 17 -3.29 19.82 6.18
C VAL A 17 -3.71 18.86 5.05
N PRO A 18 -2.97 18.82 3.93
CA PRO A 18 -3.32 17.96 2.80
C PRO A 18 -3.49 16.49 3.19
N LEU A 19 -4.57 15.88 2.72
CA LEU A 19 -4.90 14.47 2.96
C LEU A 19 -4.22 13.55 1.95
N VAL A 20 -3.63 12.48 2.46
CA VAL A 20 -3.18 11.31 1.68
C VAL A 20 -3.93 10.07 2.16
N ILE A 21 -4.50 9.31 1.25
CA ILE A 21 -5.07 7.99 1.52
C ILE A 21 -3.98 6.93 1.32
N GLY A 22 -3.74 6.10 2.33
CA GLY A 22 -2.78 4.99 2.30
C GLY A 22 -3.46 3.65 2.02
N ILE A 23 -2.93 2.87 1.06
CA ILE A 23 -3.42 1.53 0.71
C ILE A 23 -2.30 0.51 0.89
N HIS A 24 -2.44 -0.36 1.88
CA HIS A 24 -1.40 -1.31 2.29
C HIS A 24 -1.20 -2.48 1.31
N GLY A 25 -0.03 -3.12 1.40
CA GLY A 25 0.33 -4.33 0.65
C GLY A 25 -0.31 -5.60 1.18
N THR A 26 0.17 -6.77 0.73
CA THR A 26 -0.36 -8.10 1.07
C THR A 26 0.74 -9.02 1.60
N PRO A 27 0.53 -9.71 2.71
CA PRO A 27 -0.50 -9.44 3.72
C PRO A 27 -0.08 -8.25 4.60
N SER A 28 -1.03 -7.39 4.99
CA SER A 28 -0.76 -6.26 5.89
C SER A 28 -2.08 -5.61 6.36
N THR A 29 -1.98 -4.48 7.08
CA THR A 29 -3.11 -3.65 7.50
C THR A 29 -2.81 -2.17 7.25
N GLY A 30 -3.82 -1.30 7.31
CA GLY A 30 -3.64 0.14 7.20
C GLY A 30 -2.67 0.71 8.24
N LEU A 31 -2.57 0.06 9.40
CA LEU A 31 -1.66 0.46 10.46
C LEU A 31 -0.19 0.52 10.01
N SER A 32 0.24 -0.33 9.07
CA SER A 32 1.61 -0.32 8.55
C SER A 32 2.01 1.04 7.96
N HIS A 33 1.10 1.70 7.22
CA HIS A 33 1.36 3.01 6.64
C HIS A 33 1.51 4.10 7.71
N ILE A 34 0.67 4.03 8.75
CA ILE A 34 0.76 4.94 9.90
C ILE A 34 2.09 4.79 10.60
N VAL A 35 2.48 3.54 10.90
CA VAL A 35 3.76 3.24 11.56
C VAL A 35 4.93 3.73 10.73
N ASN A 36 4.95 3.43 9.44
CA ASN A 36 6.01 3.86 8.54
C ASN A 36 6.16 5.39 8.51
N TYR A 37 5.05 6.12 8.50
CA TYR A 37 5.09 7.57 8.50
C TYR A 37 5.57 8.14 9.83
N VAL A 38 4.99 7.70 10.95
CA VAL A 38 5.37 8.17 12.30
C VAL A 38 6.82 7.85 12.64
N ALA A 39 7.34 6.71 12.16
CA ALA A 39 8.71 6.27 12.42
C ALA A 39 9.78 7.03 11.61
N THR A 40 9.40 7.67 10.50
CA THR A 40 10.39 8.11 9.50
C THR A 40 10.44 9.62 9.27
N ALA A 41 9.44 10.38 9.71
CA ALA A 41 9.43 11.83 9.49
C ALA A 41 8.63 12.62 10.54
N PRO A 42 8.87 13.93 10.63
CA PRO A 42 7.90 14.87 11.20
C PRO A 42 6.59 14.79 10.43
N ILE A 43 5.46 14.87 11.13
CA ILE A 43 4.14 14.82 10.52
C ILE A 43 3.84 16.17 9.84
N PHE A 44 3.71 16.16 8.50
CA PHE A 44 3.47 17.36 7.69
C PHE A 44 2.25 17.25 6.77
N CYS A 45 1.61 16.08 6.71
CA CYS A 45 0.35 15.85 6.02
C CYS A 45 -0.57 14.99 6.89
N ARG A 46 -1.86 14.98 6.56
CA ARG A 46 -2.84 14.08 7.14
C ARG A 46 -2.79 12.77 6.37
N LEU A 47 -2.44 11.66 7.04
CA LEU A 47 -2.46 10.34 6.45
C LEU A 47 -3.61 9.55 7.04
N VAL A 48 -4.50 9.06 6.17
CA VAL A 48 -5.54 8.10 6.51
C VAL A 48 -5.29 6.82 5.74
N ALA A 49 -5.06 5.73 6.46
CA ALA A 49 -4.84 4.41 5.88
C ALA A 49 -5.91 3.45 6.42
N PHE A 50 -6.49 2.65 5.55
CA PHE A 50 -7.56 1.74 5.93
C PHE A 50 -7.15 0.27 5.76
N ASP A 51 -7.75 -0.59 6.56
CA ASP A 51 -7.67 -2.03 6.36
C ASP A 51 -8.48 -2.39 5.12
N ARG A 52 -7.83 -3.03 4.14
CA ARG A 52 -8.52 -3.51 2.95
C ARG A 52 -9.53 -4.61 3.31
N PRO A 53 -10.58 -4.83 2.52
CA PRO A 53 -11.60 -5.83 2.85
C PRO A 53 -11.02 -7.18 3.24
N GLY A 54 -11.43 -7.69 4.41
CA GLY A 54 -10.97 -8.95 4.99
C GLY A 54 -9.69 -8.86 5.82
N TYR A 55 -8.97 -7.74 5.81
CA TYR A 55 -7.83 -7.50 6.70
C TYR A 55 -8.26 -6.74 7.95
N GLY A 56 -7.53 -6.96 9.04
CA GLY A 56 -7.70 -6.23 10.28
C GLY A 56 -9.15 -6.21 10.77
N GLY A 57 -9.74 -5.03 10.85
CA GLY A 57 -11.12 -4.82 11.27
C GLY A 57 -12.12 -4.56 10.14
N SER A 58 -11.72 -4.64 8.88
CA SER A 58 -12.61 -4.38 7.74
C SER A 58 -13.37 -5.62 7.29
N THR A 59 -14.68 -5.46 7.05
CA THR A 59 -15.54 -6.55 6.57
C THR A 59 -15.00 -7.19 5.29
N PRO A 60 -14.93 -8.53 5.18
CA PRO A 60 -14.54 -9.22 3.96
C PRO A 60 -15.40 -8.87 2.74
N SER A 61 -14.81 -8.97 1.56
CA SER A 61 -15.50 -8.85 0.28
C SER A 61 -15.01 -9.98 -0.65
N PRO A 62 -15.52 -11.21 -0.46
CA PRO A 62 -15.11 -12.35 -1.24
C PRO A 62 -15.34 -12.13 -2.73
N GLY A 63 -14.36 -12.53 -3.56
CA GLY A 63 -14.43 -12.37 -5.02
C GLY A 63 -14.26 -10.92 -5.51
N ARG A 64 -13.77 -10.02 -4.66
CA ARG A 64 -13.45 -8.63 -5.04
C ARG A 64 -12.48 -8.56 -6.21
N LYS A 65 -12.61 -7.51 -7.01
CA LYS A 65 -11.69 -7.14 -8.10
C LYS A 65 -10.79 -5.99 -7.65
N VAL A 66 -9.74 -5.74 -8.42
CA VAL A 66 -8.86 -4.57 -8.19
C VAL A 66 -9.67 -3.26 -8.26
N SER A 67 -10.62 -3.15 -9.20
CA SER A 67 -11.52 -1.99 -9.34
C SER A 67 -12.40 -1.70 -8.13
N ASP A 68 -12.69 -2.70 -7.28
CA ASP A 68 -13.62 -2.56 -6.16
C ASP A 68 -13.02 -1.75 -4.98
N VAL A 69 -11.77 -1.33 -5.09
CA VAL A 69 -11.16 -0.38 -4.16
C VAL A 69 -11.77 1.03 -4.26
N ALA A 70 -12.22 1.42 -5.46
CA ALA A 70 -12.72 2.77 -5.69
C ALA A 70 -13.91 3.16 -4.79
N PRO A 71 -14.99 2.37 -4.67
CA PRO A 71 -16.07 2.67 -3.74
C PRO A 71 -15.63 2.68 -2.27
N VAL A 72 -14.59 1.93 -1.90
CA VAL A 72 -14.04 1.98 -0.53
C VAL A 72 -13.38 3.32 -0.27
N VAL A 73 -12.51 3.78 -1.18
CA VAL A 73 -11.84 5.08 -1.04
C VAL A 73 -12.84 6.22 -1.09
N GLU A 74 -13.85 6.15 -1.97
CA GLU A 74 -14.91 7.15 -2.03
C GLU A 74 -15.66 7.26 -0.71
N ALA A 75 -16.07 6.13 -0.10
CA ALA A 75 -16.72 6.12 1.20
C ALA A 75 -15.83 6.69 2.32
N VAL A 76 -14.52 6.44 2.29
CA VAL A 76 -13.57 7.06 3.24
C VAL A 76 -13.54 8.57 3.07
N LEU A 77 -13.42 9.07 1.84
CA LEU A 77 -13.40 10.51 1.56
C LEU A 77 -14.71 11.19 1.97
N ASP A 78 -15.85 10.57 1.71
CA ASP A 78 -17.17 11.10 2.05
C ASP A 78 -17.37 11.16 3.57
N HIS A 79 -16.96 10.11 4.29
CA HIS A 79 -17.00 10.09 5.76
C HIS A 79 -16.13 11.21 6.37
N LEU A 80 -14.97 11.45 5.79
CA LEU A 80 -14.05 12.51 6.24
C LEU A 80 -14.50 13.92 5.79
N ALA A 81 -15.58 14.02 5.00
CA ALA A 81 -16.04 15.25 4.35
C ALA A 81 -14.93 15.94 3.55
N VAL A 82 -14.07 15.15 2.88
CA VAL A 82 -12.97 15.63 2.04
C VAL A 82 -13.31 15.39 0.57
N ASP A 83 -13.29 16.48 -0.22
CA ASP A 83 -13.61 16.41 -1.64
C ASP A 83 -12.52 15.69 -2.44
N ARG A 84 -11.27 16.01 -2.19
CA ARG A 84 -10.13 15.48 -2.95
C ARG A 84 -8.94 15.13 -2.06
N ALA A 85 -8.23 14.05 -2.39
CA ALA A 85 -7.02 13.62 -1.70
C ALA A 85 -5.96 13.11 -2.69
N ALA A 86 -4.72 12.99 -2.22
CA ALA A 86 -3.71 12.18 -2.88
C ALA A 86 -3.82 10.72 -2.42
N VAL A 87 -3.29 9.76 -3.20
CA VAL A 87 -3.32 8.34 -2.85
C VAL A 87 -1.91 7.75 -2.91
N TYR A 88 -1.56 6.98 -1.90
CA TYR A 88 -0.32 6.21 -1.81
C TYR A 88 -0.62 4.73 -1.65
N GLY A 89 -0.09 3.90 -2.54
CA GLY A 89 -0.19 2.44 -2.42
C GLY A 89 1.19 1.76 -2.46
N HIS A 90 1.36 0.75 -1.62
CA HIS A 90 2.59 -0.04 -1.56
C HIS A 90 2.31 -1.50 -1.94
N SER A 91 3.21 -2.12 -2.75
CA SER A 91 3.10 -3.52 -3.15
C SER A 91 1.72 -3.83 -3.76
N GLY A 92 0.96 -4.80 -3.25
CA GLY A 92 -0.43 -5.06 -3.64
C GLY A 92 -1.34 -3.82 -3.56
N GLY A 93 -1.07 -2.88 -2.65
CA GLY A 93 -1.77 -1.59 -2.58
C GLY A 93 -1.45 -0.65 -3.75
N GLY A 94 -0.32 -0.83 -4.41
CA GLY A 94 0.10 0.02 -5.54
C GLY A 94 -0.86 -0.04 -6.72
N MET A 95 -1.27 -1.24 -7.14
CA MET A 95 -2.26 -1.40 -8.20
C MET A 95 -3.65 -0.87 -7.81
N LEU A 96 -4.00 -0.96 -6.52
CA LEU A 96 -5.25 -0.42 -5.99
C LEU A 96 -5.23 1.13 -5.97
N ALA A 97 -4.08 1.75 -5.69
CA ALA A 97 -3.92 3.19 -5.81
C ALA A 97 -4.09 3.67 -7.25
N LEU A 98 -3.56 2.92 -8.23
CA LEU A 98 -3.76 3.21 -9.66
C LEU A 98 -5.23 3.05 -10.06
N ALA A 99 -5.91 1.98 -9.59
CA ALA A 99 -7.34 1.80 -9.82
C ALA A 99 -8.17 2.97 -9.26
N THR A 100 -7.83 3.41 -8.06
CA THR A 100 -8.48 4.57 -7.44
C THR A 100 -8.33 5.83 -8.30
N ALA A 101 -7.14 6.10 -8.83
CA ALA A 101 -6.92 7.26 -9.69
C ALA A 101 -7.64 7.17 -11.04
N ALA A 102 -7.72 5.97 -11.63
CA ALA A 102 -8.43 5.73 -12.89
C ALA A 102 -9.95 5.90 -12.73
N LEU A 103 -10.51 5.38 -11.64
CA LEU A 103 -11.96 5.29 -11.44
C LEU A 103 -12.56 6.50 -10.71
N LEU A 104 -11.74 7.24 -9.96
CA LEU A 104 -12.15 8.45 -9.23
C LEU A 104 -11.34 9.70 -9.67
N PRO A 105 -11.21 10.02 -10.97
CA PRO A 105 -10.30 11.06 -11.43
C PRO A 105 -10.65 12.47 -10.92
N LYS A 106 -11.89 12.69 -10.48
CA LYS A 106 -12.32 13.96 -9.89
C LYS A 106 -12.01 14.07 -8.39
N ARG A 107 -11.81 12.94 -7.71
CA ARG A 107 -11.55 12.86 -6.27
C ARG A 107 -10.06 12.74 -5.95
N ILE A 108 -9.22 12.35 -6.92
CA ILE A 108 -7.80 12.14 -6.71
C ILE A 108 -6.97 13.27 -7.29
N LEU A 109 -6.02 13.77 -6.51
CA LEU A 109 -5.10 14.84 -6.88
C LEU A 109 -3.81 14.30 -7.53
N ARG A 110 -3.23 13.26 -6.91
CA ARG A 110 -1.99 12.60 -7.32
C ARG A 110 -2.00 11.15 -6.84
N VAL A 111 -1.22 10.30 -7.49
CA VAL A 111 -1.05 8.91 -7.06
C VAL A 111 0.41 8.50 -7.02
N ALA A 112 0.82 7.85 -5.93
CA ALA A 112 2.10 7.19 -5.77
C ALA A 112 1.90 5.67 -5.70
N CYS A 113 2.63 4.95 -6.54
CA CYS A 113 2.68 3.48 -6.54
C CYS A 113 4.11 3.05 -6.20
N SER A 114 4.32 2.45 -5.03
CA SER A 114 5.62 1.96 -4.62
C SER A 114 5.69 0.44 -4.66
N ALA A 115 6.72 -0.10 -5.31
CA ALA A 115 6.97 -1.54 -5.46
C ALA A 115 5.72 -2.34 -5.91
N GLY A 116 4.86 -1.72 -6.74
CA GLY A 116 3.58 -2.30 -7.16
C GLY A 116 3.73 -3.36 -8.24
N ASN A 117 2.83 -4.36 -8.21
CA ASN A 117 2.72 -5.34 -9.29
C ASN A 117 1.99 -4.77 -10.50
N GLY A 118 2.45 -5.13 -11.71
CA GLY A 118 1.74 -4.90 -12.95
C GLY A 118 0.62 -5.94 -13.16
N PRO A 119 -0.21 -5.76 -14.21
CA PRO A 119 -1.31 -6.67 -14.50
C PRO A 119 -0.80 -8.06 -14.88
N ASN A 120 -1.61 -9.05 -14.53
CA ASN A 120 -1.33 -10.45 -14.84
C ASN A 120 -2.18 -10.98 -16.00
N SER A 121 -2.83 -10.10 -16.75
CA SER A 121 -3.58 -10.51 -17.93
C SER A 121 -2.64 -10.61 -19.14
N SER A 122 -2.78 -11.69 -19.92
CA SER A 122 -2.01 -11.86 -21.15
C SER A 122 -2.43 -10.89 -22.27
N SER A 123 -3.56 -10.19 -22.11
CA SER A 123 -4.07 -9.23 -23.07
C SER A 123 -3.25 -7.94 -23.16
N ASP A 124 -2.49 -7.61 -22.12
CA ASP A 124 -1.82 -6.31 -22.00
C ASP A 124 -0.40 -6.30 -22.59
N GLY A 125 0.05 -7.43 -23.17
CA GLY A 125 1.41 -7.56 -23.71
C GLY A 125 2.53 -7.52 -22.67
N PHE A 126 2.18 -7.59 -21.40
CA PHE A 126 3.15 -7.62 -20.29
C PHE A 126 3.36 -9.04 -19.78
N ASP A 127 4.61 -9.49 -19.78
CA ASP A 127 4.98 -10.75 -19.15
C ASP A 127 5.20 -10.54 -17.65
N TYR A 128 4.15 -10.81 -16.87
CA TYR A 128 4.15 -10.71 -15.41
C TYR A 128 5.30 -11.49 -14.76
N THR A 129 5.63 -12.66 -15.29
CA THR A 129 6.58 -13.58 -14.66
C THR A 129 8.04 -13.22 -14.91
N LYS A 130 8.31 -12.43 -15.95
CA LYS A 130 9.68 -12.10 -16.36
C LYS A 130 10.37 -11.20 -15.34
N GLY A 131 11.45 -11.71 -14.76
CA GLY A 131 12.25 -10.99 -13.75
C GLY A 131 11.67 -11.07 -12.32
N GLN A 132 10.49 -11.65 -12.14
CA GLN A 132 9.94 -11.88 -10.81
C GLN A 132 10.74 -12.92 -10.03
N SER A 133 10.70 -12.81 -8.69
CA SER A 133 11.22 -13.85 -7.82
C SER A 133 10.54 -15.20 -8.07
N ARG A 134 11.18 -16.28 -7.64
CA ARG A 134 10.57 -17.61 -7.73
C ARG A 134 9.24 -17.64 -6.97
N LEU A 135 9.21 -17.06 -5.77
CA LEU A 135 8.04 -17.02 -4.92
C LEU A 135 6.85 -16.34 -5.61
N MET A 136 7.05 -15.14 -6.19
CA MET A 136 5.98 -14.41 -6.87
C MET A 136 5.49 -15.09 -8.15
N ARG A 137 6.37 -15.84 -8.84
CA ARG A 137 5.95 -16.66 -9.98
C ARG A 137 5.09 -17.84 -9.55
N GLU A 138 5.47 -18.52 -8.47
CA GLU A 138 4.71 -19.62 -7.90
C GLU A 138 3.34 -19.14 -7.42
N GLU A 139 3.29 -18.01 -6.70
CA GLU A 139 2.04 -17.39 -6.23
C GLU A 139 1.03 -17.19 -7.35
N ILE A 140 1.43 -16.57 -8.45
CA ILE A 140 0.51 -16.29 -9.54
C ILE A 140 0.09 -17.55 -10.32
N ILE A 141 0.97 -18.56 -10.41
CA ILE A 141 0.65 -19.85 -11.00
C ILE A 141 -0.42 -20.56 -10.15
N GLU A 142 -0.25 -20.56 -8.83
CA GLU A 142 -1.21 -21.17 -7.92
C GLU A 142 -2.54 -20.39 -7.89
N ALA A 143 -2.49 -19.06 -7.92
CA ALA A 143 -3.69 -18.23 -8.00
C ALA A 143 -4.54 -18.54 -9.25
N ARG A 144 -3.91 -18.79 -10.40
CA ARG A 144 -4.61 -19.17 -11.64
C ARG A 144 -5.32 -20.54 -11.58
N LYS A 145 -4.92 -21.42 -10.65
CA LYS A 145 -5.59 -22.70 -10.42
C LYS A 145 -6.86 -22.56 -9.58
N GLY A 146 -7.02 -21.44 -8.88
CA GLY A 146 -8.19 -21.10 -8.09
C GLY A 146 -7.94 -20.94 -6.58
N PRO A 147 -9.00 -20.65 -5.81
CA PRO A 147 -8.88 -20.25 -4.40
C PRO A 147 -8.25 -21.32 -3.49
N GLN A 148 -8.50 -22.61 -3.77
CA GLN A 148 -7.94 -23.69 -2.96
C GLN A 148 -6.42 -23.78 -3.11
N ALA A 149 -5.90 -23.66 -4.33
CA ALA A 149 -4.45 -23.66 -4.58
C ALA A 149 -3.77 -22.42 -3.96
N SER A 150 -4.39 -21.24 -4.04
CA SER A 150 -3.91 -20.04 -3.33
C SER A 150 -3.83 -20.24 -1.82
N ARG A 151 -4.81 -20.92 -1.23
CA ARG A 151 -4.85 -21.22 0.20
C ARG A 151 -3.72 -22.16 0.63
N GLU A 152 -3.50 -23.21 -0.13
CA GLU A 152 -2.41 -24.17 0.11
C GLU A 152 -1.05 -23.48 -0.02
N PHE A 153 -0.87 -22.65 -1.04
CA PHE A 153 0.33 -21.84 -1.25
C PHE A 153 0.58 -20.88 -0.07
N TYR A 154 -0.44 -20.14 0.37
CA TYR A 154 -0.32 -19.23 1.52
C TYR A 154 0.17 -19.96 2.78
N ARG A 155 -0.42 -21.11 3.10
CA ARG A 155 -0.03 -21.91 4.26
C ARG A 155 1.41 -22.40 4.17
N GLU A 156 1.81 -22.88 3.00
CA GLU A 156 3.19 -23.33 2.76
C GLU A 156 4.18 -22.18 2.92
N VAL A 157 3.93 -21.06 2.24
CA VAL A 157 4.83 -19.90 2.27
C VAL A 157 4.93 -19.30 3.67
N THR A 158 3.80 -19.14 4.36
CA THR A 158 3.78 -18.62 5.73
C THR A 158 4.56 -19.52 6.68
N ALA A 159 4.45 -20.85 6.53
CA ALA A 159 5.24 -21.80 7.32
C ALA A 159 6.75 -21.67 7.01
N ARG A 160 7.14 -21.55 5.74
CA ARG A 160 8.54 -21.40 5.30
C ARG A 160 9.14 -20.08 5.79
N LEU A 161 8.38 -18.98 5.78
CA LEU A 161 8.85 -17.65 6.21
C LEU A 161 9.14 -17.56 7.72
N ARG A 162 8.80 -18.58 8.51
CA ARG A 162 9.24 -18.71 9.91
C ARG A 162 10.73 -19.05 10.04
N ASP A 163 11.33 -19.60 8.98
CA ASP A 163 12.76 -19.87 8.92
C ASP A 163 13.54 -18.60 8.53
N PRO A 164 14.42 -18.07 9.42
CA PRO A 164 15.21 -16.87 9.12
C PRO A 164 16.13 -17.02 7.90
N GLU A 165 16.58 -18.26 7.58
CA GLU A 165 17.43 -18.50 6.42
C GLU A 165 16.63 -18.34 5.12
N ILE A 166 15.40 -18.85 5.08
CA ILE A 166 14.49 -18.67 3.95
C ILE A 166 14.14 -17.20 3.78
N LYS A 167 13.86 -16.49 4.88
CA LYS A 167 13.65 -15.02 4.82
C LYS A 167 14.83 -14.29 4.17
N ARG A 168 16.07 -14.63 4.54
CA ARG A 168 17.29 -14.02 3.94
C ARG A 168 17.44 -14.28 2.43
N GLN A 169 16.82 -15.33 1.91
CA GLN A 169 16.82 -15.63 0.47
C GLN A 169 15.72 -14.90 -0.31
N LEU A 170 14.69 -14.41 0.37
CA LEU A 170 13.50 -13.80 -0.23
C LEU A 170 13.46 -12.26 -0.06
N PHE A 171 14.15 -11.74 0.93
CA PHE A 171 14.15 -10.31 1.27
C PHE A 171 15.56 -9.75 1.26
N SER A 172 15.71 -8.53 0.80
CA SER A 172 16.99 -7.83 0.84
C SER A 172 17.44 -7.58 2.30
N ALA A 173 18.74 -7.30 2.49
CA ALA A 173 19.26 -6.94 3.80
C ALA A 173 18.57 -5.68 4.37
N ASN A 174 18.19 -4.75 3.49
CA ASN A 174 17.45 -3.55 3.88
C ASN A 174 16.03 -3.89 4.37
N ASP A 175 15.31 -4.76 3.66
CA ASP A 175 13.96 -5.18 4.05
C ASP A 175 13.96 -5.82 5.46
N LEU A 176 14.89 -6.74 5.70
CA LEU A 176 15.04 -7.40 6.99
C LEU A 176 15.45 -6.44 8.12
N ARG A 177 16.19 -5.39 7.79
CA ARG A 177 16.53 -4.32 8.74
C ARG A 177 15.31 -3.49 9.08
N VAL A 178 14.53 -3.07 8.08
CA VAL A 178 13.31 -2.28 8.25
C VAL A 178 12.29 -3.05 9.08
N GLU A 179 12.04 -4.32 8.77
CA GLU A 179 11.14 -5.19 9.55
C GLU A 179 11.52 -5.18 11.04
N ARG A 180 12.81 -5.43 11.37
CA ARG A 180 13.27 -5.44 12.76
C ARG A 180 13.11 -4.12 13.48
N LEU A 181 13.27 -3.01 12.79
CA LEU A 181 13.14 -1.67 13.37
C LEU A 181 11.67 -1.30 13.62
N LEU A 182 10.77 -1.68 12.73
CA LEU A 182 9.38 -1.25 12.78
C LEU A 182 8.46 -2.19 13.56
N ALA A 183 8.76 -3.49 13.62
CA ALA A 183 7.91 -4.46 14.32
C ALA A 183 7.57 -4.07 15.77
N PRO A 184 8.53 -3.64 16.63
CA PRO A 184 8.21 -3.21 17.99
C PRO A 184 7.28 -2.00 18.05
N LEU A 185 7.39 -1.09 17.07
CA LEU A 185 6.54 0.10 16.97
C LEU A 185 5.12 -0.27 16.51
N VAL A 186 4.98 -1.20 15.58
CA VAL A 186 3.68 -1.77 15.19
C VAL A 186 2.96 -2.31 16.41
N ASP A 187 3.62 -3.16 17.20
CA ASP A 187 3.06 -3.75 18.41
C ASP A 187 2.69 -2.69 19.46
N GLN A 188 3.53 -1.68 19.64
CA GLN A 188 3.27 -0.59 20.58
C GLN A 188 2.05 0.22 20.19
N ILE A 189 1.93 0.60 18.90
CA ILE A 189 0.79 1.40 18.40
C ILE A 189 -0.47 0.55 18.41
N ALA A 190 -0.42 -0.73 18.00
CA ALA A 190 -1.56 -1.63 18.06
C ALA A 190 -2.13 -1.75 19.49
N ARG A 191 -1.24 -1.98 20.49
CA ARG A 191 -1.67 -2.01 21.91
C ARG A 191 -2.27 -0.68 22.36
N ARG A 192 -1.71 0.44 21.93
CA ARG A 192 -2.21 1.77 22.30
C ARG A 192 -3.59 2.07 21.74
N LEU A 193 -3.86 1.61 20.51
CA LEU A 193 -5.16 1.73 19.88
C LEU A 193 -6.17 0.71 20.40
N ALA A 194 -5.77 -0.13 21.37
CA ALA A 194 -6.58 -1.24 21.89
C ALA A 194 -7.16 -2.12 20.77
N LEU A 195 -6.35 -2.31 19.70
CA LEU A 195 -6.74 -3.18 18.61
C LEU A 195 -6.82 -4.61 19.14
N ALA A 196 -8.00 -5.18 19.08
CA ALA A 196 -8.19 -6.62 19.25
C ALA A 196 -7.46 -7.34 18.10
N ASP A 197 -7.14 -8.61 18.29
CA ASP A 197 -6.67 -9.49 17.23
C ASP A 197 -7.58 -9.37 15.99
N THR A 198 -7.02 -9.62 14.83
CA THR A 198 -7.71 -9.52 13.54
C THR A 198 -9.08 -10.21 13.61
N THR A 199 -10.15 -9.47 13.29
CA THR A 199 -11.53 -9.97 13.36
C THR A 199 -11.81 -11.03 12.29
N TYR A 200 -11.02 -10.99 11.20
CA TYR A 200 -11.19 -11.85 10.02
C TYR A 200 -9.92 -12.63 9.71
N SER A 201 -10.08 -13.71 8.94
CA SER A 201 -8.97 -14.57 8.55
C SER A 201 -8.05 -13.88 7.54
N GLU A 202 -6.79 -13.63 7.91
CA GLU A 202 -5.78 -13.12 6.99
C GLU A 202 -5.58 -14.06 5.78
N GLU A 203 -5.69 -15.38 5.99
CA GLU A 203 -5.63 -16.37 4.92
C GLU A 203 -6.73 -16.16 3.88
N ASP A 204 -7.97 -15.92 4.31
CA ASP A 204 -9.08 -15.67 3.39
C ASP A 204 -8.90 -14.36 2.63
N ALA A 205 -8.45 -13.31 3.31
CA ALA A 205 -8.14 -12.02 2.70
C ALA A 205 -7.00 -12.14 1.66
N TYR A 206 -5.97 -12.93 1.95
CA TYR A 206 -4.89 -13.23 1.01
C TYR A 206 -5.40 -13.99 -0.22
N VAL A 207 -6.25 -15.00 -0.02
CA VAL A 207 -6.84 -15.77 -1.14
C VAL A 207 -7.64 -14.85 -2.06
N ASP A 208 -8.46 -13.97 -1.49
CA ASP A 208 -9.22 -12.97 -2.27
C ASP A 208 -8.30 -12.04 -3.07
N ASP A 209 -7.18 -11.59 -2.47
CA ASP A 209 -6.17 -10.78 -3.16
C ASP A 209 -5.55 -11.54 -4.33
N ALA A 210 -5.10 -12.77 -4.09
CA ALA A 210 -4.47 -13.61 -5.12
C ALA A 210 -5.40 -13.83 -6.31
N GLN A 211 -6.69 -14.09 -6.06
CA GLN A 211 -7.70 -14.25 -7.11
C GLN A 211 -7.97 -12.93 -7.85
N SER A 212 -8.01 -11.81 -7.13
CA SER A 212 -8.16 -10.47 -7.70
C SER A 212 -7.01 -10.13 -8.67
N TRP A 213 -5.77 -10.45 -8.29
CA TRP A 213 -4.58 -10.20 -9.11
C TRP A 213 -4.47 -11.12 -10.33
N ALA A 214 -4.96 -12.36 -10.20
CA ALA A 214 -5.02 -13.30 -11.31
C ALA A 214 -6.10 -12.96 -12.35
N SER A 215 -6.95 -11.99 -12.04
CA SER A 215 -8.08 -11.55 -12.87
C SER A 215 -7.78 -10.21 -13.57
N PRO A 216 -8.51 -9.85 -14.64
CA PRO A 216 -8.44 -8.50 -15.22
C PRO A 216 -8.75 -7.42 -14.19
N TRP A 217 -7.98 -6.34 -14.18
CA TRP A 217 -8.07 -5.28 -13.15
C TRP A 217 -9.38 -4.48 -13.21
N GLY A 218 -10.06 -4.44 -14.36
CA GLY A 218 -11.33 -3.73 -14.54
C GLY A 218 -11.18 -2.22 -14.79
N PHE A 219 -9.97 -1.74 -15.11
CA PHE A 219 -9.70 -0.36 -15.53
C PHE A 219 -8.52 -0.31 -16.51
N ASP A 220 -8.38 0.82 -17.20
CA ASP A 220 -7.28 1.10 -18.12
C ASP A 220 -6.27 2.06 -17.47
N LEU A 221 -4.98 1.69 -17.46
CA LEU A 221 -3.88 2.55 -16.98
C LEU A 221 -3.76 3.83 -17.80
N GLY A 222 -4.07 3.79 -19.10
CA GLY A 222 -4.07 4.93 -20.00
C GLY A 222 -5.12 6.00 -19.64
N SER A 223 -6.16 5.62 -18.88
CA SER A 223 -7.19 6.55 -18.41
C SER A 223 -6.76 7.42 -17.20
N ILE A 224 -5.63 7.12 -16.59
CA ILE A 224 -5.13 7.89 -15.44
C ILE A 224 -4.57 9.22 -15.93
N THR A 225 -5.26 10.31 -15.62
CA THR A 225 -4.90 11.67 -16.04
C THR A 225 -4.15 12.46 -14.99
N VAL A 226 -4.27 12.07 -13.71
CA VAL A 226 -3.60 12.76 -12.60
C VAL A 226 -2.09 12.48 -12.58
N PRO A 227 -1.27 13.40 -12.05
CA PRO A 227 0.16 13.13 -11.87
C PRO A 227 0.40 11.85 -11.10
N THR A 228 1.18 10.95 -11.71
CA THR A 228 1.47 9.62 -11.17
C THR A 228 2.96 9.44 -10.98
N ARG A 229 3.38 8.83 -9.87
CA ARG A 229 4.78 8.49 -9.69
C ARG A 229 4.94 7.07 -9.16
N PHE A 230 5.85 6.36 -9.81
CA PHE A 230 6.27 5.03 -9.40
C PHE A 230 7.59 5.14 -8.64
N PHE A 231 7.71 4.36 -7.55
CA PHE A 231 8.89 4.28 -6.71
C PHE A 231 9.30 2.82 -6.58
N HIS A 232 10.59 2.49 -6.81
CA HIS A 232 11.03 1.10 -6.78
C HIS A 232 12.46 0.97 -6.26
N GLY A 233 12.69 0.00 -5.37
CA GLY A 233 14.03 -0.36 -4.91
C GLY A 233 14.75 -1.25 -5.93
N LEU A 234 16.03 -0.98 -6.19
CA LEU A 234 16.82 -1.78 -7.13
C LEU A 234 17.19 -3.16 -6.58
N GLU A 235 17.14 -3.33 -5.26
CA GLU A 235 17.36 -4.60 -4.56
C GLU A 235 16.05 -5.32 -4.18
N ASP A 236 14.93 -4.94 -4.81
CA ASP A 236 13.65 -5.61 -4.60
C ASP A 236 13.71 -7.06 -5.12
N MET A 237 13.71 -8.00 -4.17
CA MET A 237 13.75 -9.43 -4.43
C MET A 237 12.37 -10.07 -4.55
N MET A 238 11.30 -9.29 -4.29
CA MET A 238 9.92 -9.75 -4.37
C MET A 238 9.31 -9.39 -5.72
N VAL A 239 9.22 -8.10 -6.03
CA VAL A 239 8.62 -7.57 -7.24
C VAL A 239 9.70 -7.00 -8.16
N SER A 240 9.75 -7.47 -9.39
CA SER A 240 10.71 -6.93 -10.36
C SER A 240 10.39 -5.48 -10.72
N ARG A 241 11.40 -4.62 -10.76
CA ARG A 241 11.26 -3.22 -11.22
C ARG A 241 10.62 -3.10 -12.61
N ARG A 242 10.67 -4.16 -13.43
CA ARG A 242 10.03 -4.22 -14.74
C ARG A 242 8.51 -3.95 -14.67
N HIS A 243 7.87 -4.27 -13.55
CA HIS A 243 6.47 -3.95 -13.31
C HIS A 243 6.25 -2.43 -13.27
N SER A 244 7.05 -1.71 -12.48
CA SER A 244 6.99 -0.24 -12.42
C SER A 244 7.40 0.42 -13.74
N GLU A 245 8.43 -0.10 -14.42
CA GLU A 245 8.87 0.38 -15.73
C GLU A 245 7.76 0.25 -16.78
N TRP A 246 7.09 -0.91 -16.81
CA TRP A 246 5.99 -1.15 -17.74
C TRP A 246 4.76 -0.29 -17.41
N MET A 247 4.31 -0.27 -16.16
CA MET A 247 3.16 0.55 -15.75
C MET A 247 3.40 2.04 -16.03
N LYS A 248 4.63 2.53 -15.77
CA LYS A 248 5.04 3.90 -16.13
C LYS A 248 4.89 4.17 -17.62
N SER A 249 5.16 3.20 -18.49
CA SER A 249 5.00 3.37 -19.94
C SER A 249 3.54 3.43 -20.40
N GLN A 250 2.61 2.92 -19.57
CA GLN A 250 1.18 2.91 -19.86
C GLN A 250 0.42 4.15 -19.33
N VAL A 251 0.95 4.80 -18.28
CA VAL A 251 0.31 5.97 -17.65
C VAL A 251 0.86 7.25 -18.25
N PRO A 252 0.04 8.09 -18.92
CA PRO A 252 0.54 9.24 -19.71
C PRO A 252 1.30 10.27 -18.90
N ASN A 253 0.76 10.67 -17.73
CA ASN A 253 1.36 11.69 -16.87
C ASN A 253 2.11 11.06 -15.70
N SER A 254 3.19 10.31 -16.02
CA SER A 254 3.87 9.56 -14.98
C SER A 254 5.39 9.69 -14.98
N GLY A 255 6.00 9.49 -13.81
CA GLY A 255 7.44 9.39 -13.58
C GLY A 255 7.80 8.12 -12.82
N LEU A 256 9.08 7.72 -12.88
CA LEU A 256 9.64 6.58 -12.14
C LEU A 256 10.91 7.03 -11.40
N GLU A 257 10.97 6.74 -10.12
CA GLU A 257 12.17 6.90 -9.29
C GLU A 257 12.68 5.52 -8.85
N LEU A 258 13.96 5.27 -9.11
CA LEU A 258 14.64 4.02 -8.75
C LEU A 258 15.64 4.31 -7.64
N PHE A 259 15.62 3.49 -6.58
CA PHE A 259 16.44 3.70 -5.40
C PHE A 259 17.49 2.61 -5.24
N PRO A 260 18.77 2.92 -5.42
CA PRO A 260 19.87 2.01 -5.06
C PRO A 260 19.80 1.65 -3.57
N HIS A 261 20.17 0.40 -3.24
CA HIS A 261 20.24 -0.09 -1.84
C HIS A 261 18.91 -0.20 -1.08
N TYR A 262 17.77 -0.08 -1.80
CA TYR A 262 16.45 -0.35 -1.24
C TYR A 262 15.87 -1.63 -1.88
N GLY A 263 15.24 -2.45 -1.03
CA GLY A 263 14.53 -3.65 -1.44
C GLY A 263 13.05 -3.37 -1.72
N HIS A 264 12.21 -4.35 -1.35
CA HIS A 264 10.76 -4.25 -1.52
C HIS A 264 10.13 -3.24 -0.55
N ASP A 265 10.62 -3.21 0.71
CA ASP A 265 10.11 -2.29 1.72
C ASP A 265 10.75 -0.90 1.57
N LEU A 266 9.94 0.05 1.17
CA LEU A 266 10.32 1.45 0.99
C LEU A 266 9.88 2.34 2.16
N ALA A 267 9.68 1.80 3.37
CA ALA A 267 9.21 2.55 4.54
C ALA A 267 10.04 3.80 4.82
N GLN A 268 11.36 3.73 4.66
CA GLN A 268 12.27 4.86 4.88
C GLN A 268 12.09 5.99 3.84
N LEU A 269 11.47 5.71 2.71
CA LEU A 269 11.16 6.68 1.65
C LEU A 269 9.75 7.25 1.77
N VAL A 270 8.96 6.82 2.74
CA VAL A 270 7.59 7.34 2.96
C VAL A 270 7.57 8.86 3.06
N PRO A 271 8.48 9.55 3.79
CA PRO A 271 8.51 11.00 3.81
C PRO A 271 8.72 11.64 2.43
N HIS A 272 9.61 11.08 1.62
CA HIS A 272 9.87 11.54 0.26
C HIS A 272 8.63 11.35 -0.64
N ILE A 273 7.99 10.19 -0.55
CA ILE A 273 6.78 9.87 -1.31
C ILE A 273 5.63 10.81 -0.92
N LEU A 274 5.40 10.98 0.39
CA LEU A 274 4.34 11.86 0.89
C LEU A 274 4.60 13.33 0.54
N ALA A 275 5.85 13.80 0.65
CA ALA A 275 6.21 15.17 0.26
C ALA A 275 5.92 15.44 -1.22
N TRP A 276 6.19 14.47 -2.10
CA TRP A 276 5.82 14.59 -3.51
C TRP A 276 4.30 14.64 -3.70
N LEU A 277 3.55 13.81 -3.01
CA LEU A 277 2.09 13.75 -3.12
C LEU A 277 1.40 15.08 -2.73
N VAL A 278 1.96 15.81 -1.76
CA VAL A 278 1.38 17.05 -1.26
C VAL A 278 2.12 18.32 -1.71
N SER A 279 3.09 18.21 -2.63
CA SER A 279 4.02 19.30 -2.97
C SER A 279 3.36 20.58 -3.47
N ASP A 280 2.20 20.51 -4.12
CA ASP A 280 1.48 21.69 -4.60
C ASP A 280 0.63 22.36 -3.52
N SER A 281 0.37 21.63 -2.43
CA SER A 281 -0.45 22.07 -1.31
C SER A 281 0.34 22.62 -0.12
N LEU A 282 1.68 22.42 -0.13
CA LEU A 282 2.55 22.91 0.95
C LEU A 282 2.89 24.39 0.75
N PRO A 283 2.87 25.22 1.83
CA PRO A 283 3.42 26.57 1.80
C PRO A 283 4.87 26.57 1.33
N THR A 284 5.27 27.64 0.62
CA THR A 284 6.59 27.76 -0.03
C THR A 284 7.79 27.59 0.92
N GLN A 285 7.59 27.82 2.23
CA GLN A 285 8.62 27.70 3.27
C GLN A 285 9.04 26.26 3.56
N HIS A 286 8.18 25.26 3.32
CA HIS A 286 8.53 23.84 3.54
C HIS A 286 9.26 23.17 2.38
N ARG A 287 9.44 23.89 1.25
CA ARG A 287 10.17 23.35 0.08
C ARG A 287 11.70 23.39 0.21
N ALA A 288 12.26 24.08 1.21
CA ALA A 288 13.67 24.48 1.23
C ALA A 288 14.60 23.63 2.15
N ASN A 289 14.10 22.78 3.04
CA ASN A 289 14.97 22.01 3.95
C ASN A 289 15.17 20.57 3.46
N LYS A 290 16.10 20.39 2.52
CA LYS A 290 16.81 19.12 2.31
C LYS A 290 17.96 19.09 3.32
N GLU A 291 18.06 17.96 4.03
CA GLU A 291 19.11 17.62 5.00
C GLU A 291 18.88 18.12 6.43
N ASP A 292 18.10 17.36 7.21
CA ASP A 292 18.34 17.33 8.65
C ASP A 292 18.22 15.90 9.18
N LYS A 293 19.20 15.59 10.03
CA LYS A 293 19.50 14.29 10.61
C LYS A 293 18.31 13.76 11.42
N LEU A 294 18.11 12.45 11.37
CA LEU A 294 17.30 11.66 12.31
C LEU A 294 17.65 12.07 13.76
N SER A 295 16.92 13.01 14.29
CA SER A 295 16.96 13.33 15.73
C SER A 295 15.83 12.55 16.41
N GLU A 296 16.09 12.07 17.61
CA GLU A 296 15.13 11.40 18.50
C GLU A 296 13.85 12.24 18.61
N THR A 297 12.86 11.93 17.76
CA THR A 297 11.60 12.66 17.76
C THR A 297 10.76 12.19 18.92
N ARG A 298 10.65 13.02 19.95
CA ARG A 298 9.62 12.90 20.99
C ARG A 298 8.26 12.90 20.28
N LEU A 299 7.56 11.76 20.38
CA LEU A 299 6.17 11.63 19.98
C LEU A 299 5.33 12.63 20.79
N ASP A 300 5.02 13.76 20.19
CA ASP A 300 4.16 14.77 20.82
C ASP A 300 2.75 14.19 21.00
N ARG A 301 2.14 14.38 22.17
CA ARG A 301 0.91 13.66 22.58
C ARG A 301 -0.33 14.00 21.75
N ASN A 302 -0.26 14.98 20.86
CA ASN A 302 -1.39 15.48 20.07
C ASN A 302 -1.45 14.97 18.62
N CYS A 303 -0.50 14.12 18.17
CA CYS A 303 -0.41 13.62 16.79
C CYS A 303 -0.62 12.10 16.73
N PHE A 304 -1.54 11.54 17.52
CA PHE A 304 -1.69 10.10 17.59
C PHE A 304 -2.67 9.55 16.56
N ALA A 305 -2.31 8.36 16.03
CA ALA A 305 -3.21 7.53 15.24
C ALA A 305 -4.53 7.33 16.00
N GLN A 306 -5.63 7.62 15.31
CA GLN A 306 -6.99 7.34 15.76
C GLN A 306 -7.55 6.21 14.90
N THR A 307 -8.40 5.37 15.49
CA THR A 307 -9.22 4.43 14.71
C THR A 307 -10.51 5.12 14.32
N VAL A 308 -10.91 4.94 13.06
CA VAL A 308 -12.17 5.40 12.52
C VAL A 308 -12.86 4.20 11.90
N ASP A 309 -13.92 3.71 12.52
CA ASP A 309 -14.75 2.65 11.94
C ASP A 309 -15.87 3.31 11.12
N LEU A 310 -15.78 3.14 9.80
CA LEU A 310 -16.81 3.57 8.86
C LEU A 310 -17.93 2.52 8.90
N ALA A 311 -18.81 2.64 9.90
CA ALA A 311 -20.03 1.85 9.98
C ALA A 311 -21.07 2.37 8.97
N PRO A 312 -22.12 1.54 8.64
CA PRO A 312 -23.19 1.95 7.76
C PRO A 312 -23.92 3.19 8.25
#